data_d067403790a5055dd117e90957abf7c0
#
_entry.id   d067403790a5055dd117e90957abf7c0
#
_cell.length_a   1.000
_cell.length_b   1.000
_cell.length_c   1.000
_cell.angle_alpha   90.00
_cell.angle_beta   90.00
_cell.angle_gamma   90.00
#
_symmetry.space_group_name_H-M   'P 1'
#
loop_
_entity.id
_entity.type
_entity.pdbx_description
1 polymer ?
#
loop_
_entity_poly.entity_id
_entity_poly.type
_entity_poly.pdbx_seq_one_letter_code
_entity_poly.pdbx_strand_id
1 'polypeptide(L)'
;MTEYFQYGEKELSYLKQRDKRLSEIIDKVGWVKRRVIPNLFAALVHSIVGQQISTKAHETIWQRIQSSLGEITPQRVTSLTDEELQRFGISFKKVTYIKRAATKILNGEFDIHGLYDKTDEEVIECLSKLDGIGIWSAEMLMLFSMQRPDILSYSDLAIQ
;
A
#
# COMPACT_ATOMS: atom_id res chain seq x y z
N MET A 1 -9.01 8.02 -11.87
CA MET A 1 -10.05 8.31 -10.85
C MET A 1 -9.47 8.02 -9.48
N THR A 2 -9.74 8.86 -8.47
CA THR A 2 -9.33 8.57 -7.09
C THR A 2 -10.31 7.55 -6.53
N GLU A 3 -9.80 6.40 -6.09
CA GLU A 3 -10.61 5.35 -5.50
C GLU A 3 -10.52 5.39 -3.97
N TYR A 4 -11.59 4.96 -3.30
CA TYR A 4 -11.69 4.95 -1.86
C TYR A 4 -12.02 3.54 -1.37
N PHE A 5 -11.58 3.22 -0.16
CA PHE A 5 -11.92 1.97 0.53
C PHE A 5 -13.44 1.80 0.54
N GLN A 6 -13.89 0.62 0.12
CA GLN A 6 -15.31 0.32 -0.07
C GLN A 6 -15.94 -0.14 1.25
N TYR A 7 -16.77 0.71 1.85
CA TYR A 7 -17.66 0.39 2.96
C TYR A 7 -18.87 1.33 2.91
N GLY A 8 -19.93 0.99 3.64
CA GLY A 8 -21.15 1.74 3.61
C GLY A 8 -21.96 1.70 4.90
N GLU A 9 -23.21 2.07 4.78
CA GLU A 9 -24.15 2.13 5.90
C GLU A 9 -24.33 0.77 6.58
N LYS A 10 -24.21 -0.33 5.83
CA LYS A 10 -24.30 -1.69 6.35
C LYS A 10 -23.22 -1.98 7.38
N GLU A 11 -21.97 -1.68 7.05
CA GLU A 11 -20.81 -1.89 7.91
C GLU A 11 -20.85 -0.94 9.12
N LEU A 12 -21.18 0.33 8.89
CA LEU A 12 -21.32 1.32 9.95
C LEU A 12 -22.42 0.94 10.95
N SER A 13 -23.59 0.55 10.46
CA SER A 13 -24.71 0.12 11.32
C SER A 13 -24.37 -1.13 12.13
N TYR A 14 -23.66 -2.10 11.51
CA TYR A 14 -23.20 -3.30 12.19
C TYR A 14 -22.25 -2.98 13.35
N LEU A 15 -21.25 -2.12 13.12
CA LEU A 15 -20.30 -1.71 14.14
C LEU A 15 -20.97 -0.93 15.28
N LYS A 16 -21.84 0.01 14.94
CA LYS A 16 -22.58 0.83 15.92
C LYS A 16 -23.47 0.00 16.85
N GLN A 17 -24.07 -1.08 16.33
CA GLN A 17 -24.93 -1.98 17.14
C GLN A 17 -24.10 -2.84 18.11
N ARG A 18 -22.83 -3.09 17.83
CA ARG A 18 -21.97 -3.99 18.61
C ARG A 18 -21.15 -3.30 19.66
N ASP A 19 -20.79 -2.05 19.45
CA ASP A 19 -19.96 -1.30 20.38
C ASP A 19 -20.46 0.15 20.52
N LYS A 20 -20.91 0.48 21.75
CA LYS A 20 -21.46 1.80 22.06
C LYS A 20 -20.42 2.92 21.92
N ARG A 21 -19.16 2.68 22.33
CA ARG A 21 -18.08 3.69 22.21
C ARG A 21 -17.72 3.93 20.77
N LEU A 22 -17.66 2.85 19.97
CA LEU A 22 -17.44 2.96 18.55
C LEU A 22 -18.59 3.67 17.85
N SER A 23 -19.86 3.43 18.27
CA SER A 23 -21.03 4.15 17.79
C SER A 23 -20.90 5.67 18.01
N GLU A 24 -20.54 6.08 19.22
CA GLU A 24 -20.34 7.49 19.57
C GLU A 24 -19.23 8.16 18.74
N ILE A 25 -18.14 7.42 18.46
CA ILE A 25 -17.03 7.89 17.62
C ILE A 25 -17.48 8.02 16.16
N ILE A 26 -18.16 7.01 15.62
CA ILE A 26 -18.69 7.03 14.25
C ILE A 26 -19.64 8.21 14.05
N ASP A 27 -20.56 8.46 15.00
CA ASP A 27 -21.49 9.58 14.94
C ASP A 27 -20.78 10.94 14.99
N LYS A 28 -19.70 11.04 15.75
CA LYS A 28 -18.89 12.25 15.87
C LYS A 28 -18.00 12.53 14.66
N VAL A 29 -17.37 11.51 14.11
CA VAL A 29 -16.41 11.61 13.01
C VAL A 29 -17.10 11.62 11.64
N GLY A 30 -18.22 10.92 11.53
CA GLY A 30 -18.95 10.74 10.28
C GLY A 30 -18.25 9.79 9.29
N TRP A 31 -18.61 9.93 8.04
CA TRP A 31 -18.07 9.07 6.96
C TRP A 31 -16.61 9.40 6.62
N VAL A 32 -15.72 8.48 6.84
CA VAL A 32 -14.28 8.62 6.52
C VAL A 32 -13.98 8.07 5.13
N LYS A 33 -13.61 8.95 4.20
CA LYS A 33 -13.14 8.55 2.87
C LYS A 33 -11.64 8.28 2.89
N ARG A 34 -11.25 7.01 2.90
CA ARG A 34 -9.84 6.61 2.86
C ARG A 34 -9.42 6.26 1.42
N ARG A 35 -8.46 7.00 0.88
CA ARG A 35 -7.92 6.74 -0.47
C ARG A 35 -7.22 5.40 -0.52
N VAL A 36 -7.37 4.69 -1.65
CA VAL A 36 -6.71 3.42 -1.94
C VAL A 36 -5.93 3.50 -3.26
N ILE A 37 -4.97 2.61 -3.43
CA ILE A 37 -4.21 2.42 -4.67
C ILE A 37 -4.48 1.00 -5.15
N PRO A 38 -5.46 0.76 -6.03
CA PRO A 38 -5.91 -0.59 -6.40
C PRO A 38 -4.86 -1.44 -7.11
N ASN A 39 -3.96 -0.80 -7.85
CA ASN A 39 -2.83 -1.50 -8.45
C ASN A 39 -1.82 -1.86 -7.34
N LEU A 40 -1.73 -3.15 -6.99
CA LEU A 40 -0.92 -3.63 -5.87
C LEU A 40 0.58 -3.37 -6.06
N PHE A 41 1.11 -3.43 -7.29
CA PHE A 41 2.49 -3.08 -7.55
C PHE A 41 2.74 -1.57 -7.36
N ALA A 42 1.84 -0.71 -7.84
CA ALA A 42 1.93 0.73 -7.60
C ALA A 42 1.83 1.06 -6.10
N ALA A 43 0.97 0.37 -5.35
CA ALA A 43 0.86 0.51 -3.90
C ALA A 43 2.15 0.06 -3.18
N LEU A 44 2.78 -1.03 -3.64
CA LEU A 44 4.07 -1.51 -3.13
C LEU A 44 5.17 -0.45 -3.34
N VAL A 45 5.27 0.11 -4.54
CA VAL A 45 6.22 1.20 -4.84
C VAL A 45 5.93 2.41 -3.96
N HIS A 46 4.66 2.83 -3.83
CA HIS A 46 4.24 3.92 -2.96
C HIS A 46 4.65 3.68 -1.49
N SER A 47 4.42 2.48 -0.97
CA SER A 47 4.81 2.09 0.39
C SER A 47 6.32 2.21 0.61
N ILE A 48 7.15 1.65 -0.30
CA ILE A 48 8.61 1.72 -0.19
C ILE A 48 9.09 3.18 -0.26
N VAL A 49 8.55 3.99 -1.18
CA VAL A 49 8.90 5.40 -1.32
C VAL A 49 8.64 6.17 -0.03
N GLY A 50 7.51 5.91 0.63
CA GLY A 50 7.07 6.62 1.84
C GLY A 50 7.84 6.29 3.12
N GLN A 51 8.63 5.22 3.15
CA GLN A 51 9.36 4.80 4.35
C GLN A 51 10.33 5.88 4.86
N GLN A 52 10.27 6.18 6.16
CA GLN A 52 11.20 7.06 6.86
C GLN A 52 11.34 8.49 6.27
N ILE A 53 10.27 9.02 5.67
CA ILE A 53 10.20 10.40 5.19
C ILE A 53 8.89 11.05 5.65
N SER A 54 8.82 12.37 5.61
CA SER A 54 7.59 13.10 5.94
C SER A 54 6.51 12.88 4.88
N THR A 55 5.24 13.00 5.27
CA THR A 55 4.10 12.91 4.35
C THR A 55 4.24 13.87 3.17
N LYS A 56 4.66 15.11 3.42
CA LYS A 56 4.87 16.13 2.36
C LYS A 56 5.95 15.70 1.35
N ALA A 57 7.06 15.16 1.83
CA ALA A 57 8.12 14.65 0.96
C ALA A 57 7.64 13.46 0.14
N HIS A 58 6.91 12.53 0.78
CA HIS A 58 6.30 11.38 0.12
C HIS A 58 5.36 11.80 -1.02
N GLU A 59 4.42 12.70 -0.75
CA GLU A 59 3.49 13.22 -1.76
C GLU A 59 4.22 13.86 -2.94
N THR A 60 5.26 14.66 -2.67
CA THR A 60 6.05 15.31 -3.72
C THR A 60 6.76 14.29 -4.61
N ILE A 61 7.41 13.29 -4.02
CA ILE A 61 8.10 12.23 -4.77
C ILE A 61 7.10 11.40 -5.56
N TRP A 62 5.98 11.03 -4.94
CA TRP A 62 4.95 10.25 -5.58
C TRP A 62 4.34 10.94 -6.81
N GLN A 63 4.05 12.23 -6.70
CA GLN A 63 3.59 13.04 -7.83
C GLN A 63 4.59 13.07 -8.99
N ARG A 64 5.91 13.19 -8.70
CA ARG A 64 6.96 13.14 -9.75
C ARG A 64 6.97 11.79 -10.47
N ILE A 65 6.88 10.69 -9.71
CA ILE A 65 6.83 9.33 -10.27
C ILE A 65 5.60 9.18 -11.17
N GLN A 66 4.42 9.56 -10.69
CA GLN A 66 3.17 9.48 -11.46
C GLN A 66 3.21 10.34 -12.72
N SER A 67 3.73 11.57 -12.63
CA SER A 67 3.82 12.48 -13.78
C SER A 67 4.79 11.96 -14.85
N SER A 68 5.84 11.26 -14.44
CA SER A 68 6.85 10.72 -15.36
C SER A 68 6.44 9.38 -15.96
N LEU A 69 5.96 8.46 -15.12
CA LEU A 69 5.65 7.09 -15.53
C LEU A 69 4.18 6.91 -15.99
N GLY A 70 3.27 7.80 -15.56
CA GLY A 70 1.84 7.56 -15.73
C GLY A 70 1.41 6.34 -14.93
N GLU A 71 1.10 5.24 -15.60
CA GLU A 71 0.83 3.97 -14.94
C GLU A 71 2.12 3.35 -14.40
N ILE A 72 2.12 2.96 -13.12
CA ILE A 72 3.30 2.37 -12.47
C ILE A 72 3.21 0.85 -12.59
N THR A 73 4.00 0.30 -13.52
CA THR A 73 4.07 -1.14 -13.79
C THR A 73 5.49 -1.66 -13.60
N PRO A 74 5.69 -2.97 -13.33
CA PRO A 74 7.02 -3.57 -13.26
C PRO A 74 7.86 -3.28 -14.52
N GLN A 75 7.27 -3.34 -15.71
CA GLN A 75 7.94 -3.08 -16.99
C GLN A 75 8.48 -1.66 -17.06
N ARG A 76 7.67 -0.66 -16.71
CA ARG A 76 8.08 0.76 -16.74
C ARG A 76 9.17 1.05 -15.72
N VAL A 77 9.09 0.46 -14.54
CA VAL A 77 10.11 0.62 -13.49
C VAL A 77 11.44 0.01 -13.92
N THR A 78 11.43 -1.18 -14.51
CA THR A 78 12.67 -1.84 -14.96
C THR A 78 13.29 -1.22 -16.20
N SER A 79 12.51 -0.48 -17.01
CA SER A 79 13.04 0.23 -18.19
C SER A 79 13.86 1.49 -17.84
N LEU A 80 13.69 2.03 -16.62
CA LEU A 80 14.49 3.17 -16.15
C LEU A 80 15.83 2.71 -15.55
N THR A 81 16.85 3.56 -15.66
CA THR A 81 18.10 3.34 -14.93
C THR A 81 17.92 3.66 -13.44
N ASP A 82 18.88 3.26 -12.61
CA ASP A 82 18.86 3.55 -11.19
C ASP A 82 18.95 5.06 -10.92
N GLU A 83 19.76 5.76 -11.74
CA GLU A 83 19.92 7.21 -11.66
C GLU A 83 18.65 7.95 -12.05
N GLU A 84 17.89 7.47 -13.05
CA GLU A 84 16.60 8.03 -13.42
C GLU A 84 15.59 7.92 -12.29
N LEU A 85 15.50 6.75 -11.64
CA LEU A 85 14.65 6.56 -10.47
C LEU A 85 15.07 7.44 -9.28
N GLN A 86 16.40 7.59 -9.04
CA GLN A 86 16.90 8.47 -7.98
C GLN A 86 16.54 9.94 -8.20
N ARG A 87 16.46 10.41 -9.45
CA ARG A 87 16.06 11.81 -9.76
C ARG A 87 14.67 12.18 -9.27
N PHE A 88 13.81 11.20 -9.00
CA PHE A 88 12.52 11.47 -8.34
C PHE A 88 12.67 11.87 -6.87
N GLY A 89 13.83 11.64 -6.26
CA GLY A 89 14.12 11.90 -4.85
C GLY A 89 14.09 10.62 -4.01
N ILE A 90 14.24 9.45 -4.64
CA ILE A 90 14.28 8.15 -3.97
C ILE A 90 15.72 7.79 -3.61
N SER A 91 15.96 7.26 -2.39
CA SER A 91 17.30 6.78 -2.02
C SER A 91 17.70 5.56 -2.84
N PHE A 92 19.00 5.36 -3.05
CA PHE A 92 19.53 4.20 -3.78
C PHE A 92 19.02 2.85 -3.25
N LYS A 93 18.96 2.72 -1.92
CA LYS A 93 18.43 1.52 -1.27
C LYS A 93 16.98 1.23 -1.67
N LYS A 94 16.12 2.25 -1.71
CA LYS A 94 14.72 2.10 -2.13
C LYS A 94 14.60 1.78 -3.62
N VAL A 95 15.43 2.40 -4.46
CA VAL A 95 15.51 2.07 -5.90
C VAL A 95 15.83 0.59 -6.07
N THR A 96 16.82 0.07 -5.35
CA THR A 96 17.18 -1.35 -5.38
C THR A 96 16.01 -2.25 -5.00
N TYR A 97 15.28 -1.91 -3.92
CA TYR A 97 14.11 -2.69 -3.48
C TYR A 97 13.00 -2.72 -4.53
N ILE A 98 12.67 -1.56 -5.08
CA ILE A 98 11.61 -1.41 -6.09
C ILE A 98 11.97 -2.20 -7.35
N LYS A 99 13.21 -2.09 -7.84
CA LYS A 99 13.67 -2.81 -9.05
C LYS A 99 13.72 -4.31 -8.85
N ARG A 100 14.18 -4.78 -7.69
CA ARG A 100 14.20 -6.23 -7.38
C ARG A 100 12.78 -6.79 -7.32
N ALA A 101 11.84 -6.09 -6.68
CA ALA A 101 10.43 -6.50 -6.66
C ALA A 101 9.86 -6.55 -8.08
N ALA A 102 10.10 -5.52 -8.90
CA ALA A 102 9.65 -5.49 -10.29
C ALA A 102 10.23 -6.65 -11.11
N THR A 103 11.52 -6.93 -10.97
CA THR A 103 12.21 -8.04 -11.66
C THR A 103 11.63 -9.39 -11.25
N LYS A 104 11.45 -9.65 -9.95
CA LYS A 104 10.84 -10.90 -9.47
C LYS A 104 9.43 -11.13 -10.04
N ILE A 105 8.64 -10.07 -10.16
CA ILE A 105 7.30 -10.15 -10.76
C ILE A 105 7.40 -10.49 -12.25
N LEU A 106 8.27 -9.81 -13.00
CA LEU A 106 8.43 -10.03 -14.43
C LEU A 106 8.96 -11.44 -14.79
N ASN A 107 9.84 -11.96 -13.95
CA ASN A 107 10.41 -13.31 -14.15
C ASN A 107 9.49 -14.44 -13.66
N GLY A 108 8.34 -14.11 -13.06
CA GLY A 108 7.43 -15.09 -12.49
C GLY A 108 7.89 -15.70 -11.15
N GLU A 109 8.94 -15.14 -10.53
CA GLU A 109 9.44 -15.57 -9.21
C GLU A 109 8.51 -15.09 -8.08
N PHE A 110 7.72 -14.07 -8.34
CA PHE A 110 6.74 -13.52 -7.41
C PHE A 110 5.41 -13.28 -8.13
N ASP A 111 4.40 -14.10 -7.81
CA ASP A 111 3.05 -13.94 -8.34
C ASP A 111 2.26 -12.93 -7.51
N ILE A 112 2.28 -11.67 -7.94
CA ILE A 112 1.57 -10.58 -7.28
C ILE A 112 0.04 -10.70 -7.40
N HIS A 113 -0.45 -11.30 -8.49
CA HIS A 113 -1.89 -11.48 -8.72
C HIS A 113 -2.44 -12.64 -7.91
N GLY A 114 -1.70 -13.71 -7.74
CA GLY A 114 -2.09 -14.86 -6.91
C GLY A 114 -2.21 -14.54 -5.41
N LEU A 115 -1.78 -13.34 -4.97
CA LEU A 115 -1.99 -12.91 -3.57
C LEU A 115 -3.47 -12.73 -3.22
N TYR A 116 -4.32 -12.43 -4.20
CA TYR A 116 -5.76 -12.24 -3.94
C TYR A 116 -6.48 -13.54 -3.54
N ASP A 117 -5.93 -14.70 -3.92
CA ASP A 117 -6.48 -16.02 -3.62
C ASP A 117 -5.92 -16.63 -2.31
N LYS A 118 -5.05 -15.90 -1.60
CA LYS A 118 -4.37 -16.35 -0.38
C LYS A 118 -5.05 -15.86 0.89
N THR A 119 -4.82 -16.57 2.01
CA THR A 119 -5.20 -16.07 3.34
C THR A 119 -4.39 -14.83 3.74
N ASP A 120 -4.83 -14.13 4.78
CA ASP A 120 -4.13 -12.92 5.25
C ASP A 120 -2.71 -13.24 5.72
N GLU A 121 -2.54 -14.33 6.43
CA GLU A 121 -1.23 -14.82 6.91
C GLU A 121 -0.30 -15.16 5.75
N GLU A 122 -0.81 -15.87 4.74
CA GLU A 122 -0.04 -16.20 3.54
C GLU A 122 0.37 -14.96 2.75
N VAL A 123 -0.52 -13.95 2.66
CA VAL A 123 -0.19 -12.66 2.00
C VAL A 123 0.92 -11.95 2.75
N ILE A 124 0.83 -11.87 4.09
CA ILE A 124 1.89 -11.25 4.91
C ILE A 124 3.21 -11.99 4.72
N GLU A 125 3.21 -13.32 4.76
CA GLU A 125 4.41 -14.14 4.54
C GLU A 125 5.01 -13.90 3.14
N CYS A 126 4.18 -13.90 2.10
CA CYS A 126 4.64 -13.68 0.73
C CYS A 126 5.22 -12.27 0.54
N LEU A 127 4.50 -11.23 0.97
CA LEU A 127 4.94 -9.84 0.81
C LEU A 127 6.22 -9.56 1.62
N SER A 128 6.37 -10.16 2.80
CA SER A 128 7.55 -9.99 3.66
C SER A 128 8.83 -10.62 3.08
N LYS A 129 8.73 -11.43 2.02
CA LYS A 129 9.88 -11.94 1.25
C LYS A 129 10.46 -10.90 0.27
N LEU A 130 9.75 -9.78 0.07
CA LEU A 130 10.24 -8.68 -0.74
C LEU A 130 11.10 -7.73 0.10
N ASP A 131 12.20 -7.26 -0.49
CA ASP A 131 13.12 -6.35 0.17
C ASP A 131 12.41 -5.07 0.63
N GLY A 132 12.56 -4.73 1.90
CA GLY A 132 11.98 -3.52 2.48
C GLY A 132 10.50 -3.62 2.86
N ILE A 133 9.87 -4.77 2.73
CA ILE A 133 8.49 -5.01 3.16
C ILE A 133 8.50 -5.84 4.45
N GLY A 134 8.09 -5.23 5.55
CA GLY A 134 7.84 -5.92 6.82
C GLY A 134 6.34 -6.17 7.01
N ILE A 135 5.99 -6.81 8.14
CA ILE A 135 4.60 -7.14 8.49
C ILE A 135 3.68 -5.92 8.40
N TRP A 136 4.05 -4.80 9.03
CA TRP A 136 3.26 -3.57 8.98
C TRP A 136 3.03 -3.08 7.55
N SER A 137 4.06 -3.08 6.70
CA SER A 137 3.91 -2.67 5.29
C SER A 137 3.00 -3.61 4.51
N ALA A 138 3.07 -4.92 4.77
CA ALA A 138 2.18 -5.92 4.18
C ALA A 138 0.73 -5.68 4.60
N GLU A 139 0.46 -5.46 5.89
CA GLU A 139 -0.87 -5.11 6.42
C GLU A 139 -1.43 -3.83 5.76
N MET A 140 -0.60 -2.80 5.58
CA MET A 140 -1.01 -1.57 4.89
C MET A 140 -1.34 -1.79 3.41
N LEU A 141 -0.62 -2.68 2.72
CA LEU A 141 -0.94 -3.08 1.35
C LEU A 141 -2.25 -3.85 1.28
N MET A 142 -2.51 -4.74 2.24
CA MET A 142 -3.77 -5.46 2.33
C MET A 142 -4.96 -4.52 2.55
N LEU A 143 -4.83 -3.54 3.43
CA LEU A 143 -5.86 -2.53 3.69
C LEU A 143 -6.05 -1.59 2.50
N PHE A 144 -4.99 -0.93 2.04
CA PHE A 144 -5.10 0.23 1.16
C PHE A 144 -4.86 -0.05 -0.32
N SER A 145 -4.63 -1.32 -0.68
CA SER A 145 -4.59 -1.77 -2.06
C SER A 145 -5.55 -2.93 -2.31
N MET A 146 -5.41 -4.03 -1.55
CA MET A 146 -6.28 -5.20 -1.69
C MET A 146 -7.68 -4.98 -1.08
N GLN A 147 -7.87 -3.95 -0.26
CA GLN A 147 -9.12 -3.57 0.42
C GLN A 147 -9.68 -4.70 1.31
N ARG A 148 -8.81 -5.45 1.99
CA ARG A 148 -9.24 -6.48 2.94
C ARG A 148 -9.80 -5.83 4.21
N PRO A 149 -11.02 -6.15 4.67
CA PRO A 149 -11.71 -5.41 5.73
C PRO A 149 -11.26 -5.76 7.15
N ASP A 150 -10.76 -6.98 7.37
CA ASP A 150 -10.50 -7.50 8.73
C ASP A 150 -9.02 -7.42 9.13
N ILE A 151 -8.30 -6.44 8.59
CA ILE A 151 -6.88 -6.21 8.95
C ILE A 151 -6.80 -5.18 10.07
N LEU A 152 -6.24 -5.58 11.22
CA LEU A 152 -5.90 -4.70 12.32
C LEU A 152 -4.40 -4.81 12.63
N SER A 153 -3.66 -3.74 12.33
CA SER A 153 -2.22 -3.69 12.56
C SER A 153 -1.91 -3.34 14.02
N TYR A 154 -1.70 -4.35 14.85
CA TYR A 154 -1.33 -4.16 16.27
C TYR A 154 0.05 -3.50 16.46
N SER A 155 0.90 -3.51 15.43
CA SER A 155 2.22 -2.87 15.45
C SER A 155 2.21 -1.42 14.97
N ASP A 156 1.05 -0.88 14.56
CA ASP A 156 0.93 0.51 14.12
C ASP A 156 0.96 1.45 15.33
N LEU A 157 1.92 2.37 15.34
CA LEU A 157 2.10 3.34 16.44
C LEU A 157 0.90 4.27 16.64
N ALA A 158 0.07 4.48 15.62
CA ALA A 158 -1.14 5.30 15.73
C ALA A 158 -2.32 4.54 16.37
N ILE A 159 -2.22 3.20 16.46
CA ILE A 159 -3.24 2.34 17.10
C ILE A 159 -2.85 2.02 18.55
N GLN A 160 -1.57 1.98 18.87
CA GLN A 160 -1.04 1.78 20.24
C GLN A 160 -1.21 3.03 21.08
#